data_e97c0929a36b92d95c777e8b24930cf3
#
_entry.id   e97c0929a36b92d95c777e8b24930cf3
#
_cell.length_a   1.000
_cell.length_b   1.000
_cell.length_c   1.000
_cell.angle_alpha   90.00
_cell.angle_beta   90.00
_cell.angle_gamma   90.00
#
_symmetry.space_group_name_H-M   'P 1'
#
loop_
_entity.id
_entity.type
_entity.pdbx_description
1 polymer ?
#
loop_
_entity_poly.entity_id
_entity_poly.type
_entity_poly.pdbx_seq_one_letter_code
_entity_poly.pdbx_strand_id
1 'polypeptide(L)'
;MLTEMDGFESEMRVVVIAATNRPEALDEALCRPGRFSRKVFVGEPDEEGRRKILAVHLKGVPLEEDVNIICQLIATLTDGLVGADLANIVNESALLAARRGIYKNNLQFYNDYSILHSPVIIPY
;
A
#
# COMPACT_ATOMS: atom_id res chain seq x y z
N MET A 1 15.19 22.61 -8.67
CA MET A 1 15.22 21.14 -8.41
C MET A 1 16.39 20.44 -9.13
N LEU A 2 16.53 20.52 -10.46
CA LEU A 2 17.67 19.88 -11.17
C LEU A 2 19.04 20.45 -10.75
N THR A 3 19.15 21.76 -10.58
CA THR A 3 20.35 22.47 -10.13
C THR A 3 20.74 22.20 -8.67
N GLU A 4 19.77 21.85 -7.83
CA GLU A 4 20.03 21.54 -6.42
C GLU A 4 20.53 20.10 -6.23
N MET A 5 20.16 19.19 -7.14
CA MET A 5 20.64 17.81 -7.09
C MET A 5 22.11 17.69 -7.51
N ASP A 6 22.58 18.56 -8.41
CA ASP A 6 23.98 18.57 -8.86
C ASP A 6 24.94 19.20 -7.81
N GLY A 7 24.39 19.83 -6.76
CA GLY A 7 25.15 20.50 -5.70
C GLY A 7 25.35 19.68 -4.42
N PHE A 8 24.88 18.45 -4.37
CA PHE A 8 25.18 17.55 -3.23
C PHE A 8 26.61 17.03 -3.36
N GLU A 9 27.57 17.82 -2.81
CA GLU A 9 28.94 17.37 -2.66
C GLU A 9 29.00 16.11 -1.80
N SER A 10 29.99 15.26 -2.10
CA SER A 10 30.16 13.88 -1.60
C SER A 10 30.30 13.71 -0.06
N GLU A 11 30.24 14.77 0.70
CA GLU A 11 30.35 14.74 2.17
C GLU A 11 29.01 14.52 2.88
N MET A 12 27.89 14.81 2.25
CA MET A 12 26.57 14.53 2.84
C MET A 12 26.07 13.15 2.39
N ARG A 13 25.95 12.23 3.31
CA ARG A 13 25.37 10.88 3.09
C ARG A 13 23.84 10.97 2.97
N VAL A 14 23.36 11.70 1.99
CA VAL A 14 21.92 11.84 1.72
C VAL A 14 21.55 10.94 0.54
N VAL A 15 20.54 10.10 0.72
CA VAL A 15 19.94 9.30 -0.35
C VAL A 15 18.62 9.96 -0.73
N VAL A 16 18.49 10.31 -2.01
CA VAL A 16 17.24 10.86 -2.54
C VAL A 16 16.48 9.77 -3.26
N ILE A 17 15.23 9.56 -2.87
CA ILE A 17 14.32 8.58 -3.48
C ILE A 17 13.13 9.34 -4.04
N ALA A 18 12.80 9.07 -5.30
CA ALA A 18 11.59 9.57 -5.95
C ALA A 18 10.70 8.41 -6.38
N ALA A 19 9.39 8.58 -6.28
CA ALA A 19 8.40 7.62 -6.77
C ALA A 19 7.43 8.31 -7.73
N THR A 20 7.01 7.61 -8.76
CA THR A 20 6.00 8.08 -9.72
C THR A 20 5.20 6.91 -10.27
N ASN A 21 3.92 7.12 -10.52
CA ASN A 21 3.06 6.19 -11.26
C ASN A 21 3.13 6.43 -12.78
N ARG A 22 3.86 7.47 -13.21
CA ARG A 22 3.98 7.87 -14.63
C ARG A 22 5.46 8.03 -14.99
N PRO A 23 6.19 6.93 -15.16
CA PRO A 23 7.60 6.97 -15.49
C PRO A 23 7.88 7.63 -16.85
N GLU A 24 6.91 7.58 -17.78
CA GLU A 24 6.98 8.19 -19.11
C GLU A 24 6.94 9.73 -19.06
N ALA A 25 6.43 10.31 -17.98
CA ALA A 25 6.37 11.76 -17.78
C ALA A 25 7.65 12.34 -17.16
N LEU A 26 8.61 11.49 -16.79
CA LEU A 26 9.87 11.93 -16.22
C LEU A 26 10.78 12.50 -17.31
N ASP A 27 11.33 13.70 -17.04
CA ASP A 27 12.39 14.28 -17.87
C ASP A 27 13.61 13.35 -17.88
N GLU A 28 14.13 13.03 -19.06
CA GLU A 28 15.34 12.21 -19.23
C GLU A 28 16.54 12.80 -18.48
N ALA A 29 16.59 14.11 -18.32
CA ALA A 29 17.63 14.79 -17.56
C ALA A 29 17.67 14.38 -16.08
N LEU A 30 16.53 13.97 -15.50
CA LEU A 30 16.47 13.43 -14.14
C LEU A 30 17.08 12.03 -14.01
N CYS A 31 17.13 11.29 -15.10
CA CYS A 31 17.57 9.90 -15.14
C CYS A 31 19.07 9.74 -15.44
N ARG A 32 19.82 10.84 -15.59
CA ARG A 32 21.25 10.83 -15.87
C ARG A 32 22.08 10.36 -14.67
N PRO A 33 23.32 9.84 -14.90
CA PRO A 33 24.26 9.54 -13.82
C PRO A 33 24.45 10.72 -12.86
N GLY A 34 24.54 10.45 -11.57
CA GLY A 34 24.60 11.48 -10.52
C GLY A 34 23.25 11.99 -10.02
N ARG A 35 22.14 11.57 -10.66
CA ARG A 35 20.76 11.88 -10.27
C ARG A 35 19.99 10.57 -10.01
N PHE A 36 18.77 10.40 -10.54
CA PHE A 36 17.99 9.16 -10.42
C PHE A 36 18.46 8.10 -11.43
N SER A 37 19.70 7.66 -11.31
CA SER A 37 20.28 6.67 -12.22
C SER A 37 19.78 5.25 -11.99
N ARG A 38 19.29 4.94 -10.79
CA ARG A 38 18.76 3.63 -10.44
C ARG A 38 17.24 3.65 -10.48
N LYS A 39 16.67 2.83 -11.35
CA LYS A 39 15.22 2.65 -11.48
C LYS A 39 14.83 1.29 -10.91
N VAL A 40 13.80 1.27 -10.10
CA VAL A 40 13.20 0.06 -9.55
C VAL A 40 11.73 0.05 -9.95
N PHE A 41 11.31 -0.99 -10.62
CA PHE A 41 9.90 -1.20 -10.94
C PHE A 41 9.24 -1.95 -9.76
N VAL A 42 8.15 -1.36 -9.24
CA VAL A 42 7.32 -1.98 -8.21
C VAL A 42 6.02 -2.40 -8.89
N GLY A 43 5.91 -3.70 -9.22
CA GLY A 43 4.72 -4.28 -9.83
C GLY A 43 3.64 -4.64 -8.82
N GLU A 44 2.55 -5.24 -9.32
CA GLU A 44 1.49 -5.79 -8.48
C GLU A 44 2.05 -6.89 -7.59
N PRO A 45 1.65 -6.93 -6.29
CA PRO A 45 2.12 -7.96 -5.38
C PRO A 45 1.46 -9.31 -5.69
N ASP A 46 2.22 -10.39 -5.56
CA ASP A 46 1.69 -11.75 -5.51
C ASP A 46 0.94 -12.00 -4.18
N GLU A 47 0.34 -13.16 -4.01
CA GLU A 47 -0.42 -13.51 -2.79
C GLU A 47 0.43 -13.35 -1.53
N GLU A 48 1.68 -13.80 -1.55
CA GLU A 48 2.59 -13.66 -0.40
C GLU A 48 2.96 -12.20 -0.13
N GLY A 49 3.12 -11.41 -1.18
CA GLY A 49 3.32 -9.97 -1.09
C GLY A 49 2.11 -9.28 -0.45
N ARG A 50 0.89 -9.61 -0.89
CA ARG A 50 -0.35 -9.08 -0.30
C ARG A 50 -0.47 -9.46 1.16
N ARG A 51 -0.18 -10.71 1.51
CA ARG A 51 -0.16 -11.17 2.91
C ARG A 51 0.77 -10.32 3.78
N LYS A 52 1.99 -10.04 3.31
CA LYS A 52 2.96 -9.21 4.03
C LYS A 52 2.51 -7.75 4.16
N ILE A 53 1.92 -7.19 3.12
CA ILE A 53 1.37 -5.83 3.13
C ILE A 53 0.25 -5.74 4.17
N LEU A 54 -0.69 -6.69 4.17
CA LEU A 54 -1.79 -6.76 5.13
C LEU A 54 -1.27 -6.86 6.57
N ALA A 55 -0.24 -7.67 6.82
CA ALA A 55 0.37 -7.80 8.13
C ALA A 55 0.92 -6.46 8.67
N VAL A 56 1.43 -5.60 7.79
CA VAL A 56 1.88 -4.26 8.17
C VAL A 56 0.70 -3.36 8.56
N HIS A 57 -0.37 -3.37 7.76
CA HIS A 57 -1.54 -2.50 8.00
C HIS A 57 -2.41 -2.97 9.17
N LEU A 58 -2.45 -4.27 9.44
CA LEU A 58 -3.18 -4.84 10.58
C LEU A 58 -2.40 -4.75 11.90
N LYS A 59 -1.14 -4.31 11.85
CA LYS A 59 -0.33 -4.14 13.06
C LYS A 59 -0.95 -3.10 14.00
N GLY A 60 -1.32 -3.54 15.20
CA GLY A 60 -1.95 -2.68 16.20
C GLY A 60 -3.47 -2.54 16.08
N VAL A 61 -4.09 -3.16 15.08
CA VAL A 61 -5.55 -3.29 15.00
C VAL A 61 -6.00 -4.38 15.97
N PRO A 62 -6.97 -4.11 16.86
CA PRO A 62 -7.47 -5.14 17.76
C PRO A 62 -8.29 -6.18 16.98
N LEU A 63 -7.79 -7.41 16.94
CA LEU A 63 -8.40 -8.52 16.23
C LEU A 63 -8.79 -9.62 17.24
N GLU A 64 -9.83 -10.38 16.95
CA GLU A 64 -10.21 -11.55 17.73
C GLU A 64 -9.45 -12.81 17.28
N GLU A 65 -9.15 -12.88 15.98
CA GLU A 65 -8.43 -13.98 15.36
C GLU A 65 -6.94 -13.68 15.17
N ASP A 66 -6.16 -14.72 14.92
CA ASP A 66 -4.74 -14.58 14.60
C ASP A 66 -4.55 -13.78 13.33
N VAL A 67 -3.69 -12.75 13.41
CA VAL A 67 -3.37 -11.85 12.29
C VAL A 67 -2.92 -12.63 11.05
N ASN A 68 -2.18 -13.73 11.22
CA ASN A 68 -1.68 -14.51 10.09
C ASN A 68 -2.80 -15.21 9.34
N ILE A 69 -3.80 -15.72 10.05
CA ILE A 69 -4.98 -16.37 9.45
C ILE A 69 -5.78 -15.34 8.64
N ILE A 70 -6.00 -14.17 9.22
CA ILE A 70 -6.71 -13.06 8.55
C ILE A 70 -5.96 -12.61 7.31
N CYS A 71 -4.65 -12.37 7.42
CA CYS A 71 -3.82 -11.96 6.29
C CYS A 71 -3.85 -12.98 5.16
N GLN A 72 -3.77 -14.28 5.48
CA GLN A 72 -3.81 -15.35 4.48
C GLN A 72 -5.16 -15.36 3.76
N LEU A 73 -6.26 -15.31 4.50
CA LEU A 73 -7.61 -15.31 3.92
C LEU A 73 -7.83 -14.11 3.00
N ILE A 74 -7.50 -12.91 3.47
CA ILE A 74 -7.67 -11.69 2.67
C ILE A 74 -6.78 -11.72 1.43
N ALA A 75 -5.51 -12.15 1.56
CA ALA A 75 -4.58 -12.24 0.43
C ALA A 75 -5.11 -13.16 -0.68
N THR A 76 -5.75 -14.27 -0.33
CA THR A 76 -6.36 -15.19 -1.29
C THR A 76 -7.55 -14.55 -2.02
N LEU A 77 -8.33 -13.70 -1.33
CA LEU A 77 -9.53 -13.07 -1.89
C LEU A 77 -9.27 -11.76 -2.65
N THR A 78 -8.05 -11.23 -2.60
CA THR A 78 -7.71 -9.91 -3.13
C THR A 78 -6.75 -9.97 -4.31
N ASP A 79 -6.95 -10.91 -5.21
CA ASP A 79 -6.11 -11.02 -6.40
C ASP A 79 -6.17 -9.77 -7.28
N GLY A 80 -5.01 -9.34 -7.78
CA GLY A 80 -4.89 -8.12 -8.59
C GLY A 80 -4.90 -6.80 -7.81
N LEU A 81 -5.12 -6.81 -6.49
CA LEU A 81 -5.10 -5.59 -5.69
C LEU A 81 -3.69 -5.17 -5.32
N VAL A 82 -3.45 -3.85 -5.31
CA VAL A 82 -2.18 -3.24 -4.90
C VAL A 82 -2.20 -2.79 -3.44
N GLY A 83 -1.05 -2.35 -2.95
CA GLY A 83 -0.89 -1.99 -1.53
C GLY A 83 -1.87 -0.91 -1.05
N ALA A 84 -2.19 0.07 -1.89
CA ALA A 84 -3.16 1.12 -1.56
C ALA A 84 -4.57 0.56 -1.36
N ASP A 85 -4.99 -0.38 -2.20
CA ASP A 85 -6.30 -1.02 -2.09
C ASP A 85 -6.41 -1.84 -0.80
N LEU A 86 -5.35 -2.59 -0.48
CA LEU A 86 -5.27 -3.39 0.74
C LEU A 86 -5.31 -2.51 2.00
N ALA A 87 -4.61 -1.38 1.99
CA ALA A 87 -4.67 -0.40 3.07
C ALA A 87 -6.09 0.16 3.24
N ASN A 88 -6.75 0.47 2.13
CA ASN A 88 -8.13 0.97 2.14
C ASN A 88 -9.10 -0.07 2.71
N ILE A 89 -8.99 -1.34 2.32
CA ILE A 89 -9.80 -2.43 2.88
C ILE A 89 -9.67 -2.48 4.41
N VAL A 90 -8.46 -2.40 4.94
CA VAL A 90 -8.23 -2.42 6.38
C VAL A 90 -8.88 -1.21 7.06
N ASN A 91 -8.71 -0.01 6.50
CA ASN A 91 -9.29 1.22 7.04
C ASN A 91 -10.82 1.20 7.02
N GLU A 92 -11.44 0.81 5.91
CA GLU A 92 -12.90 0.73 5.80
C GLU A 92 -13.48 -0.32 6.76
N SER A 93 -12.80 -1.46 6.91
CA SER A 93 -13.20 -2.49 7.87
C SER A 93 -13.18 -1.96 9.31
N ALA A 94 -12.14 -1.21 9.68
CA ALA A 94 -12.02 -0.60 11.00
C ALA A 94 -13.12 0.45 11.24
N LEU A 95 -13.42 1.28 10.24
CA LEU A 95 -14.51 2.27 10.33
C LEU A 95 -15.89 1.61 10.48
N LEU A 96 -16.15 0.54 9.74
CA LEU A 96 -17.39 -0.22 9.85
C LEU A 96 -17.52 -0.87 11.22
N ALA A 97 -16.45 -1.45 11.76
CA ALA A 97 -16.43 -2.02 13.10
C ALA A 97 -16.74 -0.96 14.17
N ALA A 98 -16.12 0.22 14.06
CA ALA A 98 -16.37 1.34 14.97
C ALA A 98 -17.83 1.84 14.90
N ARG A 99 -18.41 1.97 13.70
CA ARG A 99 -19.82 2.39 13.51
C ARG A 99 -20.80 1.40 14.12
N ARG A 100 -20.48 0.10 14.12
CA ARG A 100 -21.31 -0.96 14.73
C ARG A 100 -21.07 -1.13 16.23
N GLY A 101 -20.20 -0.33 16.85
CA GLY A 101 -19.84 -0.44 18.27
C GLY A 101 -19.02 -1.69 18.59
N ILE A 102 -18.39 -2.30 17.59
CA ILE A 102 -17.54 -3.47 17.74
C ILE A 102 -16.11 -2.97 17.89
N TYR A 103 -15.54 -3.14 19.06
CA TYR A 103 -14.18 -2.69 19.38
C TYR A 103 -13.09 -3.64 18.89
N LYS A 104 -13.48 -4.80 18.37
CA LYS A 104 -12.59 -5.79 17.75
C LYS A 104 -13.10 -6.13 16.35
N ASN A 105 -12.21 -6.14 15.37
CA ASN A 105 -12.54 -6.52 14.00
C ASN A 105 -12.73 -8.02 13.93
N ASN A 106 -13.96 -8.46 13.73
CA ASN A 106 -14.30 -9.86 13.50
C ASN A 106 -14.15 -10.21 12.02
N LEU A 107 -13.66 -11.43 11.73
CA LEU A 107 -13.62 -12.04 10.40
C LEU A 107 -14.98 -12.00 9.65
N GLN A 108 -16.07 -11.86 10.38
CA GLN A 108 -17.43 -11.76 9.83
C GLN A 108 -17.63 -10.59 8.87
N PHE A 109 -16.77 -9.52 8.96
CA PHE A 109 -16.79 -8.38 8.04
C PHE A 109 -16.22 -8.70 6.66
N TYR A 110 -15.31 -9.66 6.58
CA TYR A 110 -14.68 -10.06 5.31
C TYR A 110 -15.52 -11.05 4.52
N ASN A 111 -16.50 -11.72 5.17
CA ASN A 111 -17.47 -12.59 4.49
C ASN A 111 -18.62 -11.83 3.82
N ASP A 112 -18.80 -10.54 4.11
CA ASP A 112 -19.73 -9.69 3.36
C ASP A 112 -19.10 -9.30 2.02
N TYR A 113 -19.18 -10.24 1.07
CA TYR A 113 -18.73 -10.08 -0.33
C TYR A 113 -19.24 -8.80 -1.02
N SER A 114 -20.22 -8.12 -0.45
CA SER A 114 -20.74 -6.87 -0.95
C SER A 114 -19.73 -5.72 -0.91
N ILE A 115 -18.73 -5.78 -0.05
CA ILE A 115 -17.69 -4.73 0.07
C ILE A 115 -16.66 -4.86 -1.05
N LEU A 116 -16.34 -6.08 -1.48
CA LEU A 116 -15.36 -6.35 -2.54
C LEU A 116 -15.94 -6.17 -3.95
N HIS A 117 -17.26 -6.16 -4.10
CA HIS A 117 -17.94 -6.03 -5.40
C HIS A 117 -18.75 -4.73 -5.58
N SER A 118 -18.83 -3.88 -4.56
CA SER A 118 -19.38 -2.55 -4.75
C SER A 118 -18.34 -1.65 -5.40
N PRO A 119 -18.67 -0.99 -6.53
CA PRO A 119 -17.83 0.09 -7.01
C PRO A 119 -17.73 1.12 -5.89
N VAL A 120 -16.52 1.35 -5.38
CA VAL A 120 -16.27 2.40 -4.40
C VAL A 120 -16.58 3.72 -5.11
N ILE A 121 -17.79 4.20 -4.94
CA ILE A 121 -18.15 5.57 -5.32
C ILE A 121 -17.48 6.45 -4.26
N ILE A 122 -16.32 6.99 -4.60
CA ILE A 122 -15.70 8.07 -3.83
C ILE A 122 -16.51 9.32 -4.15
N PRO A 123 -17.29 9.90 -3.23
CA PRO A 123 -17.84 11.23 -3.44
C PRO A 123 -16.67 12.21 -3.39
N TYR A 124 -16.56 13.04 -4.43
CA TYR A 124 -15.66 14.20 -4.48
C TYR A 124 -15.98 15.17 -3.36
#